data_80fe1301847522cf2b34d6def797bbbd
#
_entry.id   80fe1301847522cf2b34d6def797bbbd
#
_cell.length_a   1.000
_cell.length_b   1.000
_cell.length_c   1.000
_cell.angle_alpha   90.00
_cell.angle_beta   90.00
_cell.angle_gamma   90.00
#
_symmetry.space_group_name_H-M   'P 1'
#
loop_
_entity.id
_entity.type
_entity.pdbx_description
1 polymer ?
#
loop_
_entity_poly.entity_id
_entity_poly.type
_entity_poly.pdbx_seq_one_letter_code
_entity_poly.pdbx_strand_id
1 'polypeptide(L)'
;MSDGSNVTEADAALAPPSLPDAAAAIGRAGFGSLFRTFTRPLYWLYERHLERELARTAMPRHIGLILDGNRRFARSSGLDVRLGHRFGVDKLKTFLEWCLEFKVEHVTLYVFSTENFNRPATEVQYLLDLFVRESAKLLDGLHLESEKVRVKIIGQRHKLPPKVLEASEALELSTAGHQGMLLTIALAYGGREEIVDAVKSLLVEAGRQGRTLAEVAESMDAAQLNDHLYTAGQPDPDFIIRTSGEQRLSGFLLWQSAYSELYFCDALWPQFRRVDFLRALRDYQERERRYGG
;
A
#
# COMPACT_ATOMS: atom_id res chain seq x y z
N MET A 1 -17.37 45.76 24.24
CA MET A 1 -17.72 45.81 22.81
C MET A 1 -17.17 44.54 22.20
N SER A 2 -18.08 43.70 21.83
CA SER A 2 -17.96 42.34 21.36
C SER A 2 -17.28 42.28 19.99
N ASP A 3 -16.28 41.40 19.84
CA ASP A 3 -15.88 40.94 18.54
C ASP A 3 -16.13 39.43 18.48
N GLY A 4 -17.18 39.10 17.75
CA GLY A 4 -17.63 37.73 17.56
C GLY A 4 -16.82 37.05 16.48
N SER A 5 -16.12 35.98 16.85
CA SER A 5 -15.47 35.05 15.95
C SER A 5 -16.51 34.38 15.04
N ASN A 6 -16.55 34.80 13.79
CA ASN A 6 -17.20 34.11 12.68
C ASN A 6 -16.38 32.83 12.36
N VAL A 7 -16.74 31.73 12.98
CA VAL A 7 -16.36 30.40 12.47
C VAL A 7 -17.26 30.14 11.27
N THR A 8 -16.71 30.25 10.08
CA THR A 8 -17.44 30.11 8.82
C THR A 8 -18.00 28.70 8.66
N GLU A 9 -19.25 28.58 8.19
CA GLU A 9 -19.96 27.33 7.82
C GLU A 9 -19.18 26.39 6.87
N ALA A 10 -18.07 26.85 6.31
CA ALA A 10 -17.18 26.05 5.46
C ALA A 10 -16.43 24.94 6.20
N ASP A 11 -16.14 25.09 7.49
CA ASP A 11 -15.43 24.08 8.29
C ASP A 11 -16.34 22.93 8.75
N ALA A 12 -17.64 23.14 8.83
CA ALA A 12 -18.61 22.09 9.17
C ALA A 12 -18.86 21.08 8.03
N ALA A 13 -18.60 21.45 6.78
CA ALA A 13 -18.79 20.60 5.60
C ALA A 13 -17.66 19.57 5.38
N LEU A 14 -16.56 19.65 6.11
CA LEU A 14 -15.37 18.79 5.97
C LEU A 14 -15.28 17.65 7.00
N ALA A 15 -16.15 17.60 8.01
CA ALA A 15 -16.17 16.54 8.97
C ALA A 15 -16.79 15.26 8.36
N PRO A 16 -16.13 14.11 8.39
CA PRO A 16 -16.73 12.85 7.95
C PRO A 16 -17.87 12.46 8.90
N PRO A 17 -18.95 11.80 8.40
CA PRO A 17 -20.01 11.29 9.25
C PRO A 17 -19.46 10.35 10.32
N SER A 18 -20.09 10.31 11.49
CA SER A 18 -19.64 9.49 12.61
C SER A 18 -19.72 7.98 12.29
N LEU A 19 -18.81 7.19 12.85
CA LEU A 19 -18.76 5.74 12.66
C LEU A 19 -20.08 5.00 13.02
N PRO A 20 -20.88 5.44 13.99
CA PRO A 20 -22.19 4.82 14.29
C PRO A 20 -23.17 4.91 13.13
N ASP A 21 -23.19 6.01 12.39
CA ASP A 21 -24.12 6.20 11.27
C ASP A 21 -23.75 5.34 10.05
N ALA A 22 -22.46 5.13 9.81
CA ALA A 22 -21.98 4.22 8.77
C ALA A 22 -22.26 2.75 9.09
N ALA A 23 -22.10 2.33 10.35
CA ALA A 23 -22.43 0.97 10.82
C ALA A 23 -23.93 0.68 10.72
N ALA A 24 -24.80 1.66 10.99
CA ALA A 24 -26.24 1.54 10.85
C ALA A 24 -26.71 1.40 9.40
N ALA A 25 -26.00 2.02 8.44
CA ALA A 25 -26.30 1.88 7.02
C ALA A 25 -25.95 0.47 6.48
N ILE A 26 -24.86 -0.13 6.98
CA ILE A 26 -24.45 -1.51 6.62
C ILE A 26 -25.41 -2.55 7.23
N GLY A 27 -26.01 -2.27 8.38
CA GLY A 27 -26.95 -3.16 9.09
C GLY A 27 -28.32 -3.31 8.40
N ARG A 28 -28.71 -2.43 7.49
CA ARG A 28 -30.01 -2.49 6.78
C ARG A 28 -30.06 -3.46 5.61
N ALA A 29 -28.94 -4.06 5.20
CA ALA A 29 -28.92 -5.18 4.26
C ALA A 29 -29.21 -6.52 5.00
N GLY A 30 -30.40 -6.61 5.57
CA GLY A 30 -30.85 -7.58 6.58
C GLY A 30 -31.06 -9.03 6.15
N PHE A 31 -30.43 -9.54 5.07
CA PHE A 31 -30.40 -10.98 4.76
C PHE A 31 -29.03 -11.64 5.00
N GLY A 32 -27.99 -10.85 5.23
CA GLY A 32 -26.63 -11.35 5.42
C GLY A 32 -26.28 -11.80 6.85
N SER A 33 -27.05 -11.44 7.86
CA SER A 33 -26.70 -11.65 9.28
C SER A 33 -26.80 -13.13 9.71
N LEU A 34 -27.85 -13.82 9.33
CA LEU A 34 -28.05 -15.24 9.66
C LEU A 34 -27.06 -16.15 8.91
N PHE A 35 -26.80 -15.89 7.61
CA PHE A 35 -25.79 -16.64 6.84
C PHE A 35 -24.37 -16.46 7.41
N ARG A 36 -24.03 -15.26 7.88
CA ARG A 36 -22.70 -14.97 8.48
C ARG A 36 -22.46 -15.76 9.78
N THR A 37 -23.49 -16.02 10.57
CA THR A 37 -23.36 -16.77 11.84
C THR A 37 -23.14 -18.26 11.61
N PHE A 38 -23.80 -18.85 10.61
CA PHE A 38 -23.64 -20.28 10.29
C PHE A 38 -22.38 -20.58 9.48
N THR A 39 -21.83 -19.64 8.73
CA THR A 39 -20.61 -19.84 7.93
C THR A 39 -19.33 -19.57 8.71
N ARG A 40 -19.37 -18.88 9.85
CA ARG A 40 -18.20 -18.57 10.68
C ARG A 40 -17.37 -19.79 11.08
N PRO A 41 -17.96 -20.90 11.62
CA PRO A 41 -17.17 -22.07 12.00
C PRO A 41 -16.55 -22.77 10.78
N LEU A 42 -17.24 -22.78 9.63
CA LEU A 42 -16.73 -23.38 8.41
C LEU A 42 -15.55 -22.59 7.85
N TYR A 43 -15.65 -21.25 7.85
CA TYR A 43 -14.54 -20.38 7.47
C TYR A 43 -13.33 -20.54 8.41
N TRP A 44 -13.56 -20.64 9.71
CA TRP A 44 -12.49 -20.86 10.69
C TRP A 44 -11.78 -22.20 10.49
N LEU A 45 -12.55 -23.29 10.25
CA LEU A 45 -11.97 -24.61 9.94
C LEU A 45 -11.16 -24.57 8.64
N TYR A 46 -11.65 -23.87 7.63
CA TYR A 46 -10.95 -23.72 6.35
C TYR A 46 -9.67 -22.88 6.49
N GLU A 47 -9.70 -21.77 7.22
CA GLU A 47 -8.51 -20.98 7.52
C GLU A 47 -7.46 -21.81 8.25
N ARG A 48 -7.86 -22.58 9.28
CA ARG A 48 -6.98 -23.51 10.00
C ARG A 48 -6.37 -24.59 9.09
N HIS A 49 -7.14 -25.06 8.12
CA HIS A 49 -6.63 -26.02 7.14
C HIS A 49 -5.55 -25.36 6.26
N LEU A 50 -5.84 -24.18 5.70
CA LEU A 50 -4.88 -23.43 4.91
C LEU A 50 -3.60 -23.09 5.70
N GLU A 51 -3.71 -22.65 6.95
CA GLU A 51 -2.56 -22.37 7.81
C GLU A 51 -1.65 -23.57 8.00
N ARG A 52 -2.21 -24.78 8.14
CA ARG A 52 -1.43 -26.02 8.25
C ARG A 52 -0.75 -26.42 6.94
N GLU A 53 -1.36 -26.14 5.81
CA GLU A 53 -0.72 -26.34 4.49
C GLU A 53 0.44 -25.37 4.32
N LEU A 54 0.21 -24.07 4.58
CA LEU A 54 1.20 -23.00 4.43
C LEU A 54 2.44 -23.18 5.33
N ALA A 55 2.29 -23.77 6.52
CA ALA A 55 3.39 -23.97 7.47
C ALA A 55 4.52 -24.88 6.94
N ARG A 56 4.34 -25.55 5.79
CA ARG A 56 5.26 -26.54 5.25
C ARG A 56 6.19 -26.04 4.15
N THR A 57 5.97 -24.83 3.64
CA THR A 57 6.66 -24.31 2.45
C THR A 57 7.13 -22.87 2.66
N ALA A 58 8.07 -22.42 1.81
CA ALA A 58 8.61 -21.06 1.90
C ALA A 58 7.52 -20.00 1.65
N MET A 59 7.53 -18.95 2.46
CA MET A 59 6.67 -17.76 2.32
C MET A 59 7.36 -16.71 1.46
N PRO A 60 6.60 -15.84 0.77
CA PRO A 60 7.19 -14.68 0.12
C PRO A 60 7.85 -13.78 1.17
N ARG A 61 9.08 -13.36 0.88
CA ARG A 61 9.81 -12.43 1.75
C ARG A 61 9.36 -11.00 1.52
N HIS A 62 9.00 -10.65 0.28
CA HIS A 62 8.55 -9.32 -0.12
C HIS A 62 7.21 -9.41 -0.86
N ILE A 63 6.19 -8.78 -0.29
CA ILE A 63 4.84 -8.66 -0.88
C ILE A 63 4.60 -7.24 -1.37
N GLY A 64 4.32 -7.08 -2.67
CA GLY A 64 3.73 -5.87 -3.23
C GLY A 64 2.20 -5.92 -3.15
N LEU A 65 1.55 -4.82 -2.74
CA LEU A 65 0.10 -4.77 -2.60
C LEU A 65 -0.50 -3.55 -3.31
N ILE A 66 -1.43 -3.82 -4.24
CA ILE A 66 -2.25 -2.80 -4.91
C ILE A 66 -3.62 -2.77 -4.26
N LEU A 67 -3.88 -1.73 -3.45
CA LEU A 67 -5.07 -1.52 -2.61
C LEU A 67 -6.27 -1.03 -3.43
N ASP A 68 -6.72 -1.81 -4.40
CA ASP A 68 -7.77 -1.37 -5.33
C ASP A 68 -9.18 -1.77 -4.85
N GLY A 69 -10.17 -0.93 -5.18
CA GLY A 69 -11.58 -1.19 -4.91
C GLY A 69 -12.23 -0.30 -3.85
N ASN A 70 -11.51 0.63 -3.19
CA ASN A 70 -12.07 1.51 -2.15
C ASN A 70 -13.28 2.33 -2.64
N ARG A 71 -13.17 2.94 -3.82
CA ARG A 71 -14.26 3.74 -4.44
C ARG A 71 -15.45 2.88 -4.85
N ARG A 72 -15.18 1.68 -5.42
CA ARG A 72 -16.22 0.73 -5.80
C ARG A 72 -16.98 0.22 -4.58
N PHE A 73 -16.26 -0.10 -3.51
CA PHE A 73 -16.85 -0.50 -2.25
C PHE A 73 -17.79 0.58 -1.69
N ALA A 74 -17.33 1.83 -1.62
CA ALA A 74 -18.17 2.92 -1.14
C ALA A 74 -19.45 3.05 -1.98
N ARG A 75 -19.32 3.09 -3.31
CA ARG A 75 -20.46 3.23 -4.23
C ARG A 75 -21.44 2.06 -4.12
N SER A 76 -20.98 0.82 -4.11
CA SER A 76 -21.84 -0.37 -3.97
C SER A 76 -22.53 -0.47 -2.62
N SER A 77 -21.98 0.19 -1.59
CA SER A 77 -22.55 0.26 -0.24
C SER A 77 -23.39 1.51 0.00
N GLY A 78 -23.57 2.39 -0.99
CA GLY A 78 -24.29 3.67 -0.83
C GLY A 78 -23.57 4.66 0.09
N LEU A 79 -22.23 4.54 0.22
CA LEU A 79 -21.42 5.36 1.10
C LEU A 79 -20.66 6.44 0.33
N ASP A 80 -20.26 7.51 1.04
CA ASP A 80 -19.30 8.49 0.51
C ASP A 80 -17.95 7.83 0.21
N VAL A 81 -17.30 8.26 -0.89
CA VAL A 81 -16.00 7.72 -1.33
C VAL A 81 -14.92 7.86 -0.25
N ARG A 82 -14.98 8.92 0.56
CA ARG A 82 -14.07 9.15 1.69
C ARG A 82 -14.14 8.04 2.74
N LEU A 83 -15.34 7.51 3.02
CA LEU A 83 -15.50 6.36 3.91
C LEU A 83 -14.88 5.10 3.33
N GLY A 84 -15.00 4.87 2.01
CA GLY A 84 -14.33 3.75 1.34
C GLY A 84 -12.82 3.78 1.55
N HIS A 85 -12.20 4.94 1.41
CA HIS A 85 -10.76 5.10 1.68
C HIS A 85 -10.41 4.88 3.15
N ARG A 86 -11.23 5.35 4.09
CA ARG A 86 -11.02 5.13 5.52
C ARG A 86 -11.10 3.64 5.88
N PHE A 87 -12.13 2.92 5.40
CA PHE A 87 -12.22 1.47 5.57
C PHE A 87 -11.02 0.74 4.96
N GLY A 88 -10.47 1.26 3.84
CA GLY A 88 -9.24 0.74 3.25
C GLY A 88 -8.03 0.88 4.17
N VAL A 89 -7.91 1.99 4.89
CA VAL A 89 -6.82 2.17 5.89
C VAL A 89 -6.99 1.23 7.08
N ASP A 90 -8.20 1.07 7.61
CA ASP A 90 -8.45 0.14 8.71
C ASP A 90 -8.14 -1.31 8.30
N LYS A 91 -8.47 -1.67 7.05
CA LYS A 91 -8.11 -2.96 6.46
C LYS A 91 -6.59 -3.15 6.34
N LEU A 92 -5.87 -2.07 5.99
CA LEU A 92 -4.41 -2.13 5.86
C LEU A 92 -3.73 -2.51 7.17
N LYS A 93 -4.17 -1.96 8.29
CA LYS A 93 -3.64 -2.32 9.63
C LYS A 93 -3.76 -3.83 9.86
N THR A 94 -4.96 -4.38 9.64
CA THR A 94 -5.21 -5.82 9.77
C THR A 94 -4.35 -6.66 8.81
N PHE A 95 -4.12 -6.19 7.58
CA PHE A 95 -3.27 -6.87 6.61
C PHE A 95 -1.79 -6.90 7.05
N LEU A 96 -1.28 -5.80 7.58
CA LEU A 96 0.08 -5.74 8.11
C LEU A 96 0.28 -6.68 9.31
N GLU A 97 -0.72 -6.82 10.19
CA GLU A 97 -0.72 -7.81 11.27
C GLU A 97 -0.59 -9.24 10.72
N TRP A 98 -1.29 -9.58 9.63
CA TRP A 98 -1.13 -10.88 8.97
C TRP A 98 0.27 -11.04 8.36
N CYS A 99 0.82 -10.01 7.72
CA CYS A 99 2.17 -10.06 7.19
C CYS A 99 3.21 -10.34 8.29
N LEU A 100 3.09 -9.69 9.44
CA LEU A 100 3.95 -9.93 10.60
C LEU A 100 3.81 -11.37 11.13
N GLU A 101 2.58 -11.88 11.25
CA GLU A 101 2.31 -13.25 11.68
C GLU A 101 2.99 -14.29 10.75
N PHE A 102 2.94 -14.07 9.44
CA PHE A 102 3.59 -14.93 8.44
C PHE A 102 5.06 -14.58 8.19
N LYS A 103 5.66 -13.68 9.01
CA LYS A 103 7.07 -13.29 8.95
C LYS A 103 7.50 -12.74 7.59
N VAL A 104 6.61 -12.00 6.93
CA VAL A 104 6.95 -11.25 5.74
C VAL A 104 7.93 -10.15 6.11
N GLU A 105 9.09 -10.11 5.43
CA GLU A 105 10.17 -9.18 5.76
C GLU A 105 9.96 -7.79 5.14
N HIS A 106 9.36 -7.75 3.95
CA HIS A 106 9.13 -6.52 3.19
C HIS A 106 7.69 -6.44 2.68
N VAL A 107 7.07 -5.27 2.81
CA VAL A 107 5.76 -4.98 2.22
C VAL A 107 5.85 -3.65 1.47
N THR A 108 5.52 -3.65 0.18
CA THR A 108 5.39 -2.41 -0.60
C THR A 108 3.93 -2.15 -0.95
N LEU A 109 3.43 -0.98 -0.57
CA LEU A 109 2.03 -0.59 -0.75
C LEU A 109 1.87 0.44 -1.86
N TYR A 110 0.98 0.20 -2.82
CA TYR A 110 0.59 1.20 -3.81
C TYR A 110 -0.55 2.07 -3.28
N VAL A 111 -0.20 3.15 -2.58
CA VAL A 111 -1.16 4.00 -1.87
C VAL A 111 -1.70 5.12 -2.75
N PHE A 112 -0.83 5.80 -3.51
CA PHE A 112 -1.21 6.92 -4.36
C PHE A 112 -0.32 6.99 -5.60
N SER A 113 -0.91 6.76 -6.78
CA SER A 113 -0.19 6.82 -8.04
C SER A 113 -0.10 8.24 -8.59
N THR A 114 0.83 8.49 -9.54
CA THR A 114 0.90 9.76 -10.28
C THR A 114 -0.40 10.07 -11.01
N GLU A 115 -1.10 9.06 -11.55
CA GLU A 115 -2.38 9.24 -12.22
C GLU A 115 -3.50 9.64 -11.26
N ASN A 116 -3.36 9.39 -9.95
CA ASN A 116 -4.36 9.78 -8.96
C ASN A 116 -4.50 11.29 -8.81
N PHE A 117 -3.49 12.08 -9.20
CA PHE A 117 -3.62 13.54 -9.27
C PHE A 117 -4.67 14.02 -10.28
N ASN A 118 -5.05 13.17 -11.26
CA ASN A 118 -6.13 13.47 -12.21
C ASN A 118 -7.55 13.26 -11.63
N ARG A 119 -7.67 12.83 -10.37
CA ARG A 119 -8.95 12.73 -9.67
C ARG A 119 -9.48 14.12 -9.29
N PRO A 120 -10.78 14.24 -8.93
CA PRO A 120 -11.31 15.49 -8.40
C PRO A 120 -10.43 16.03 -7.26
N ALA A 121 -10.15 17.32 -7.28
CA ALA A 121 -9.22 17.95 -6.32
C ALA A 121 -9.59 17.69 -4.85
N THR A 122 -10.89 17.63 -4.54
CA THR A 122 -11.41 17.31 -3.21
C THR A 122 -11.08 15.89 -2.76
N GLU A 123 -11.07 14.92 -3.70
CA GLU A 123 -10.67 13.53 -3.39
C GLU A 123 -9.15 13.46 -3.19
N VAL A 124 -8.36 14.10 -4.06
CA VAL A 124 -6.89 14.16 -3.94
C VAL A 124 -6.51 14.77 -2.58
N GLN A 125 -7.07 15.92 -2.25
CA GLN A 125 -6.82 16.60 -0.98
C GLN A 125 -7.16 15.71 0.21
N TYR A 126 -8.33 15.05 0.18
CA TYR A 126 -8.76 14.13 1.23
C TYR A 126 -7.77 12.96 1.42
N LEU A 127 -7.28 12.36 0.32
CA LEU A 127 -6.33 11.24 0.38
C LEU A 127 -4.99 11.68 1.00
N LEU A 128 -4.49 12.83 0.60
CA LEU A 128 -3.24 13.38 1.15
C LEU A 128 -3.40 13.76 2.63
N ASP A 129 -4.53 14.35 3.01
CA ASP A 129 -4.85 14.64 4.41
C ASP A 129 -5.05 13.36 5.24
N LEU A 130 -5.62 12.31 4.64
CA LEU A 130 -5.75 11.00 5.27
C LEU A 130 -4.38 10.40 5.57
N PHE A 131 -3.45 10.46 4.60
CA PHE A 131 -2.07 10.02 4.81
C PHE A 131 -1.41 10.76 5.98
N VAL A 132 -1.48 12.09 6.02
CA VAL A 132 -0.90 12.90 7.12
C VAL A 132 -1.50 12.50 8.48
N ARG A 133 -2.83 12.36 8.57
CA ARG A 133 -3.50 11.94 9.81
C ARG A 133 -3.11 10.55 10.28
N GLU A 134 -3.02 9.59 9.36
CA GLU A 134 -2.64 8.23 9.73
C GLU A 134 -1.14 8.14 10.08
N SER A 135 -0.27 8.91 9.42
CA SER A 135 1.14 9.03 9.79
C SER A 135 1.31 9.57 11.20
N ALA A 136 0.56 10.63 11.58
CA ALA A 136 0.58 11.18 12.93
C ALA A 136 0.17 10.13 13.98
N LYS A 137 -0.89 9.35 13.73
CA LYS A 137 -1.32 8.27 14.64
C LYS A 137 -0.26 7.17 14.81
N LEU A 138 0.51 6.89 13.76
CA LEU A 138 1.61 5.93 13.83
C LEU A 138 2.76 6.48 14.68
N LEU A 139 3.02 7.78 14.61
CA LEU A 139 4.02 8.47 15.43
C LEU A 139 3.62 8.55 16.91
N ASP A 140 2.33 8.71 17.22
CA ASP A 140 1.80 8.79 18.59
C ASP A 140 1.86 7.46 19.39
N GLY A 141 2.58 6.47 18.89
CA GLY A 141 3.01 5.33 19.71
C GLY A 141 2.07 4.14 19.78
N LEU A 142 1.16 3.97 18.83
CA LEU A 142 0.15 2.93 19.05
C LEU A 142 0.42 1.55 18.44
N HIS A 143 1.29 1.38 17.44
CA HIS A 143 1.50 0.03 16.87
C HIS A 143 2.88 -0.24 16.25
N LEU A 144 3.63 0.77 15.78
CA LEU A 144 4.91 0.54 15.10
C LEU A 144 6.08 0.26 16.04
N GLU A 145 6.07 0.80 17.28
CA GLU A 145 7.16 0.57 18.23
C GLU A 145 7.21 -0.87 18.72
N SER A 146 6.05 -1.48 19.02
CA SER A 146 5.99 -2.86 19.49
C SER A 146 6.46 -3.86 18.43
N GLU A 147 6.19 -3.60 17.15
CA GLU A 147 6.49 -4.51 16.04
C GLU A 147 7.76 -4.13 15.26
N LYS A 148 8.40 -3.00 15.64
CA LYS A 148 9.65 -2.52 15.03
C LYS A 148 9.61 -2.41 13.51
N VAL A 149 8.46 -1.95 12.97
CA VAL A 149 8.30 -1.74 11.52
C VAL A 149 9.08 -0.50 11.10
N ARG A 150 9.98 -0.67 10.15
CA ARG A 150 10.69 0.45 9.50
C ARG A 150 9.89 0.93 8.30
N VAL A 151 9.69 2.23 8.18
CA VAL A 151 8.93 2.82 7.06
C VAL A 151 9.86 3.52 6.08
N LYS A 152 9.61 3.36 4.79
CA LYS A 152 10.24 4.10 3.69
C LYS A 152 9.14 4.62 2.75
N ILE A 153 9.26 5.89 2.33
CA ILE A 153 8.33 6.50 1.38
C ILE A 153 9.03 6.65 0.03
N ILE A 154 8.44 6.09 -1.02
CA ILE A 154 8.98 6.17 -2.38
C ILE A 154 8.00 6.90 -3.33
N GLY A 155 8.54 7.53 -4.37
CA GLY A 155 7.79 8.23 -5.41
C GLY A 155 8.29 9.65 -5.64
N GLN A 156 7.54 10.42 -6.43
CA GLN A 156 7.92 11.77 -6.84
C GLN A 156 7.63 12.80 -5.74
N ARG A 157 8.53 12.90 -4.74
CA ARG A 157 8.38 13.77 -3.56
C ARG A 157 8.12 15.24 -3.95
N HIS A 158 8.70 15.72 -5.05
CA HIS A 158 8.52 17.10 -5.53
C HIS A 158 7.08 17.45 -5.94
N LYS A 159 6.21 16.43 -6.14
CA LYS A 159 4.76 16.60 -6.42
C LYS A 159 3.91 16.65 -5.17
N LEU A 160 4.46 16.34 -4.01
CA LEU A 160 3.72 16.29 -2.76
C LEU A 160 3.67 17.66 -2.08
N PRO A 161 2.53 18.04 -1.47
CA PRO A 161 2.44 19.25 -0.66
C PRO A 161 3.40 19.22 0.54
N PRO A 162 3.89 20.38 1.03
CA PRO A 162 4.85 20.44 2.14
C PRO A 162 4.44 19.63 3.37
N LYS A 163 3.18 19.72 3.81
CA LYS A 163 2.68 18.95 4.96
C LYS A 163 2.75 17.42 4.81
N VAL A 164 2.66 16.93 3.56
CA VAL A 164 2.79 15.49 3.28
C VAL A 164 4.25 15.08 3.31
N LEU A 165 5.15 15.94 2.81
CA LEU A 165 6.60 15.73 2.89
C LEU A 165 7.06 15.70 4.34
N GLU A 166 6.66 16.66 5.16
CA GLU A 166 6.97 16.72 6.60
C GLU A 166 6.49 15.47 7.34
N ALA A 167 5.25 15.03 7.08
CA ALA A 167 4.72 13.80 7.67
C ALA A 167 5.48 12.55 7.22
N SER A 168 5.91 12.51 5.95
CA SER A 168 6.71 11.40 5.40
C SER A 168 8.08 11.34 6.06
N GLU A 169 8.77 12.47 6.16
CA GLU A 169 10.11 12.57 6.76
C GLU A 169 10.07 12.24 8.26
N ALA A 170 9.08 12.75 8.99
CA ALA A 170 8.89 12.44 10.39
C ALA A 170 8.70 10.92 10.61
N LEU A 171 7.89 10.27 9.76
CA LEU A 171 7.61 8.84 9.85
C LEU A 171 8.85 8.00 9.51
N GLU A 172 9.60 8.35 8.47
CA GLU A 172 10.86 7.68 8.11
C GLU A 172 11.90 7.83 9.22
N LEU A 173 12.06 9.05 9.76
CA LEU A 173 13.04 9.35 10.81
C LEU A 173 12.72 8.59 12.11
N SER A 174 11.46 8.60 12.55
CA SER A 174 11.04 7.92 13.79
C SER A 174 11.23 6.41 13.75
N THR A 175 11.18 5.82 12.55
CA THR A 175 11.29 4.36 12.34
C THR A 175 12.66 3.93 11.79
N ALA A 176 13.60 4.85 11.57
CA ALA A 176 14.89 4.57 10.93
C ALA A 176 15.73 3.51 11.65
N GLY A 177 15.64 3.44 12.98
CA GLY A 177 16.34 2.46 13.82
C GLY A 177 15.67 1.09 13.94
N HIS A 178 14.48 0.92 13.39
CA HIS A 178 13.73 -0.34 13.49
C HIS A 178 14.35 -1.41 12.57
N GLN A 179 14.38 -2.64 13.05
CA GLN A 179 15.03 -3.78 12.38
C GLN A 179 14.03 -4.88 11.96
N GLY A 180 12.74 -4.66 12.18
CA GLY A 180 11.69 -5.61 11.80
C GLY A 180 11.28 -5.49 10.34
N MET A 181 9.99 -5.63 10.05
CA MET A 181 9.44 -5.55 8.70
C MET A 181 9.69 -4.18 8.07
N LEU A 182 10.19 -4.14 6.82
CA LEU A 182 10.28 -2.91 6.04
C LEU A 182 8.94 -2.67 5.31
N LEU A 183 8.27 -1.57 5.67
CA LEU A 183 7.07 -1.09 5.01
C LEU A 183 7.41 0.04 4.05
N THR A 184 7.39 -0.23 2.76
CA THR A 184 7.58 0.77 1.71
C THR A 184 6.23 1.29 1.22
N ILE A 185 6.02 2.60 1.28
CA ILE A 185 4.79 3.26 0.86
C ILE A 185 5.05 4.02 -0.44
N ALA A 186 4.47 3.55 -1.55
CA ALA A 186 4.53 4.22 -2.84
C ALA A 186 3.47 5.34 -2.90
N LEU A 187 3.95 6.60 -2.76
CA LEU A 187 3.15 7.82 -2.69
C LEU A 187 3.56 8.78 -3.81
N ALA A 188 2.61 9.27 -4.61
CA ALA A 188 2.89 9.97 -5.87
C ALA A 188 3.86 9.16 -6.77
N TYR A 189 3.62 7.86 -6.84
CA TYR A 189 4.50 6.91 -7.48
C TYR A 189 3.99 6.53 -8.88
N GLY A 190 4.93 6.34 -9.81
CA GLY A 190 4.72 5.73 -11.11
C GLY A 190 6.00 5.03 -11.56
N GLY A 191 5.88 3.78 -12.01
CA GLY A 191 7.07 2.99 -12.36
C GLY A 191 7.79 3.51 -13.61
N ARG A 192 7.09 4.15 -14.53
CA ARG A 192 7.73 4.80 -15.68
C ARG A 192 8.55 6.01 -15.23
N GLU A 193 7.98 6.81 -14.34
CA GLU A 193 8.63 7.97 -13.75
C GLU A 193 9.84 7.54 -12.91
N GLU A 194 9.73 6.46 -12.14
CA GLU A 194 10.84 5.91 -11.36
C GLU A 194 12.02 5.53 -12.27
N ILE A 195 11.75 4.79 -13.36
CA ILE A 195 12.81 4.41 -14.32
C ILE A 195 13.48 5.64 -14.94
N VAL A 196 12.70 6.63 -15.35
CA VAL A 196 13.24 7.89 -15.90
C VAL A 196 14.07 8.63 -14.86
N ASP A 197 13.62 8.70 -13.62
CA ASP A 197 14.35 9.38 -12.54
C ASP A 197 15.61 8.61 -12.14
N ALA A 198 15.59 7.27 -12.19
CA ALA A 198 16.78 6.43 -11.99
C ALA A 198 17.86 6.70 -13.06
N VAL A 199 17.45 6.74 -14.35
CA VAL A 199 18.37 7.07 -15.45
C VAL A 199 18.96 8.47 -15.27
N LYS A 200 18.15 9.48 -14.93
CA LYS A 200 18.65 10.84 -14.67
C LYS A 200 19.64 10.86 -13.51
N SER A 201 19.34 10.15 -12.41
CA SER A 201 20.22 10.04 -11.26
C SER A 201 21.57 9.44 -11.61
N LEU A 202 21.58 8.34 -12.38
CA LEU A 202 22.78 7.68 -12.89
C LEU A 202 23.62 8.64 -13.76
N LEU A 203 22.99 9.35 -14.70
CA LEU A 203 23.69 10.28 -15.57
C LEU A 203 24.29 11.46 -14.79
N VAL A 204 23.59 11.99 -13.79
CA VAL A 204 24.09 13.07 -12.92
C VAL A 204 25.29 12.57 -12.11
N GLU A 205 25.25 11.37 -11.58
CA GLU A 205 26.36 10.78 -10.84
C GLU A 205 27.57 10.56 -11.74
N ALA A 206 27.38 9.97 -12.93
CA ALA A 206 28.43 9.77 -13.90
C ALA A 206 29.10 11.10 -14.32
N GLY A 207 28.30 12.15 -14.51
CA GLY A 207 28.81 13.50 -14.78
C GLY A 207 29.67 14.07 -13.65
N ARG A 208 29.29 13.85 -12.39
CA ARG A 208 30.12 14.24 -11.23
C ARG A 208 31.44 13.48 -11.16
N GLN A 209 31.46 12.25 -11.67
CA GLN A 209 32.66 11.41 -11.78
C GLN A 209 33.52 11.76 -13.03
N GLY A 210 33.10 12.70 -13.85
CA GLY A 210 33.79 13.12 -15.06
C GLY A 210 33.68 12.13 -16.23
N ARG A 211 32.73 11.17 -16.18
CA ARG A 211 32.52 10.18 -17.25
C ARG A 211 31.80 10.80 -18.44
N THR A 212 32.21 10.41 -19.63
CA THR A 212 31.54 10.80 -20.89
C THR A 212 30.26 9.98 -21.11
N LEU A 213 29.32 10.47 -21.91
CA LEU A 213 28.12 9.73 -22.29
C LEU A 213 28.45 8.41 -23.01
N ALA A 214 29.53 8.33 -23.78
CA ALA A 214 29.98 7.12 -24.45
C ALA A 214 30.39 6.05 -23.42
N GLU A 215 31.20 6.41 -22.43
CA GLU A 215 31.62 5.51 -21.35
C GLU A 215 30.43 5.03 -20.50
N VAL A 216 29.46 5.92 -20.27
CA VAL A 216 28.24 5.52 -19.54
C VAL A 216 27.42 4.53 -20.37
N ALA A 217 27.19 4.82 -21.65
CA ALA A 217 26.44 3.97 -22.57
C ALA A 217 27.04 2.55 -22.73
N GLU A 218 28.39 2.47 -22.74
CA GLU A 218 29.12 1.19 -22.86
C GLU A 218 29.06 0.36 -21.58
N SER A 219 29.07 1.01 -20.40
CA SER A 219 29.19 0.33 -19.12
C SER A 219 27.88 0.18 -18.34
N MET A 220 26.79 0.85 -18.77
CA MET A 220 25.51 0.80 -18.08
C MET A 220 24.88 -0.59 -18.18
N ASP A 221 24.55 -1.16 -17.04
CA ASP A 221 23.85 -2.43 -16.93
C ASP A 221 22.63 -2.34 -16.00
N ALA A 222 21.89 -3.45 -15.86
CA ALA A 222 20.71 -3.51 -15.03
C ALA A 222 21.02 -3.33 -13.53
N ALA A 223 22.18 -3.77 -13.05
CA ALA A 223 22.58 -3.65 -11.67
C ALA A 223 22.83 -2.18 -11.29
N GLN A 224 23.55 -1.45 -12.16
CA GLN A 224 23.75 -0.01 -11.97
C GLN A 224 22.42 0.76 -11.96
N LEU A 225 21.46 0.39 -12.82
CA LEU A 225 20.15 1.03 -12.80
C LEU A 225 19.38 0.74 -11.51
N ASN A 226 19.47 -0.50 -10.99
CA ASN A 226 18.87 -0.89 -9.72
C ASN A 226 19.32 -0.01 -8.55
N ASP A 227 20.61 0.39 -8.52
CA ASP A 227 21.17 1.24 -7.48
C ASP A 227 20.59 2.65 -7.46
N HIS A 228 19.96 3.07 -8.56
CA HIS A 228 19.32 4.38 -8.71
C HIS A 228 17.79 4.35 -8.62
N LEU A 229 17.15 3.17 -8.53
CA LEU A 229 15.71 3.07 -8.32
C LEU A 229 15.32 3.55 -6.92
N TYR A 230 14.06 3.93 -6.74
CA TYR A 230 13.54 4.33 -5.42
C TYR A 230 13.62 3.20 -4.40
N THR A 231 13.62 1.94 -4.88
CA THR A 231 13.74 0.71 -4.08
C THR A 231 15.17 0.24 -3.91
N ALA A 232 16.17 1.02 -4.30
CA ALA A 232 17.58 0.64 -4.14
C ALA A 232 17.89 0.10 -2.75
N GLY A 233 18.63 -1.03 -2.71
CA GLY A 233 18.98 -1.75 -1.49
C GLY A 233 17.86 -2.60 -0.88
N GLN A 234 16.69 -2.71 -1.54
CA GLN A 234 15.62 -3.63 -1.17
C GLN A 234 15.58 -4.83 -2.13
N PRO A 235 15.16 -6.01 -1.68
CA PRO A 235 14.89 -7.11 -2.59
C PRO A 235 13.68 -6.80 -3.47
N ASP A 236 13.66 -7.33 -4.69
CA ASP A 236 12.49 -7.29 -5.54
C ASP A 236 11.31 -8.03 -4.90
N PRO A 237 10.05 -7.65 -5.20
CA PRO A 237 8.90 -8.35 -4.67
C PRO A 237 8.82 -9.77 -5.21
N ASP A 238 8.69 -10.73 -4.31
CA ASP A 238 8.43 -12.12 -4.66
C ASP A 238 7.02 -12.30 -5.20
N PHE A 239 6.10 -11.53 -4.64
CA PHE A 239 4.67 -11.71 -4.83
C PHE A 239 3.95 -10.37 -4.87
N ILE A 240 3.09 -10.16 -5.87
CA ILE A 240 2.25 -8.97 -5.98
C ILE A 240 0.78 -9.36 -5.92
N ILE A 241 0.07 -8.83 -4.94
CA ILE A 241 -1.38 -9.00 -4.78
C ILE A 241 -2.10 -7.74 -5.26
N ARG A 242 -3.08 -7.92 -6.14
CA ARG A 242 -4.01 -6.84 -6.50
C ARG A 242 -5.44 -7.25 -6.21
N THR A 243 -6.15 -6.42 -5.47
CA THR A 243 -7.59 -6.58 -5.18
C THR A 243 -8.45 -5.96 -6.27
N SER A 244 -9.76 -6.27 -6.25
CA SER A 244 -10.81 -5.71 -7.12
C SER A 244 -11.00 -6.35 -8.49
N GLY A 245 -10.37 -7.51 -8.77
CA GLY A 245 -10.53 -8.26 -10.03
C GLY A 245 -9.81 -7.67 -11.25
N GLU A 246 -9.09 -6.55 -11.08
CA GLU A 246 -8.35 -5.93 -12.17
C GLU A 246 -7.03 -6.64 -12.41
N GLN A 247 -6.78 -7.13 -13.64
CA GLN A 247 -5.61 -7.93 -14.00
C GLN A 247 -4.53 -7.09 -14.69
N ARG A 248 -3.95 -6.14 -13.98
CA ARG A 248 -2.86 -5.27 -14.44
C ARG A 248 -2.09 -4.68 -13.26
N LEU A 249 -0.83 -4.27 -13.45
CA LEU A 249 -0.02 -3.63 -12.41
C LEU A 249 -0.24 -2.12 -12.33
N SER A 250 -0.78 -1.49 -13.36
CA SER A 250 -1.03 -0.04 -13.43
C SER A 250 0.19 0.81 -13.06
N GLY A 251 1.35 0.43 -13.54
CA GLY A 251 2.60 1.15 -13.29
C GLY A 251 3.27 0.86 -11.94
N PHE A 252 2.76 -0.07 -11.14
CA PHE A 252 3.34 -0.43 -9.85
C PHE A 252 4.56 -1.32 -10.02
N LEU A 253 5.72 -0.91 -9.48
CA LEU A 253 6.99 -1.64 -9.43
C LEU A 253 7.35 -2.32 -10.76
N LEU A 254 7.28 -1.56 -11.89
CA LEU A 254 7.42 -2.12 -13.24
C LEU A 254 8.75 -2.83 -13.45
N TRP A 255 9.84 -2.28 -12.96
CA TRP A 255 11.16 -2.86 -13.07
C TRP A 255 11.32 -4.05 -12.13
N GLN A 256 10.96 -3.86 -10.88
CA GLN A 256 11.16 -4.83 -9.80
C GLN A 256 10.24 -6.05 -9.92
N SER A 257 9.11 -5.93 -10.63
CA SER A 257 8.14 -7.03 -10.79
C SER A 257 8.44 -8.01 -11.92
N ALA A 258 9.58 -7.88 -12.57
CA ALA A 258 9.94 -8.69 -13.75
C ALA A 258 9.84 -10.20 -13.49
N TYR A 259 10.12 -10.64 -12.27
CA TYR A 259 10.08 -12.04 -11.85
C TYR A 259 9.11 -12.30 -10.70
N SER A 260 8.25 -11.35 -10.36
CA SER A 260 7.24 -11.51 -9.31
C SER A 260 6.11 -12.42 -9.75
N GLU A 261 5.64 -13.27 -8.85
CA GLU A 261 4.36 -13.95 -9.01
C GLU A 261 3.21 -12.94 -8.81
N LEU A 262 2.18 -13.02 -9.65
CA LEU A 262 1.04 -12.10 -9.62
C LEU A 262 -0.23 -12.82 -9.17
N TYR A 263 -0.94 -12.24 -8.22
CA TYR A 263 -2.24 -12.74 -7.76
C TYR A 263 -3.31 -11.65 -7.85
N PHE A 264 -4.36 -11.92 -8.61
CA PHE A 264 -5.50 -11.02 -8.79
C PHE A 264 -6.71 -11.56 -8.02
N CYS A 265 -7.18 -10.79 -7.03
CA CYS A 265 -8.31 -11.15 -6.18
C CYS A 265 -9.54 -10.31 -6.53
N ASP A 266 -10.70 -10.95 -6.70
CA ASP A 266 -11.96 -10.25 -7.01
C ASP A 266 -12.49 -9.39 -5.86
N ALA A 267 -12.10 -9.70 -4.61
CA ALA A 267 -12.54 -8.93 -3.46
C ALA A 267 -12.10 -7.46 -3.57
N LEU A 268 -12.98 -6.53 -3.27
CA LEU A 268 -12.64 -5.12 -3.10
C LEU A 268 -11.80 -4.94 -1.85
N TRP A 269 -10.80 -4.04 -1.86
CA TRP A 269 -9.83 -3.94 -0.76
C TRP A 269 -10.45 -3.87 0.65
N PRO A 270 -11.47 -3.04 0.95
CA PRO A 270 -12.09 -3.05 2.27
C PRO A 270 -12.74 -4.39 2.68
N GLN A 271 -13.07 -5.24 1.70
CA GLN A 271 -13.70 -6.55 1.90
C GLN A 271 -12.70 -7.71 1.89
N PHE A 272 -11.42 -7.45 1.67
CA PHE A 272 -10.35 -8.45 1.66
C PHE A 272 -10.22 -9.09 3.05
N ARG A 273 -10.35 -10.41 3.12
CA ARG A 273 -10.40 -11.17 4.36
C ARG A 273 -9.12 -11.99 4.55
N ARG A 274 -8.90 -12.47 5.76
CA ARG A 274 -7.80 -13.38 6.07
C ARG A 274 -7.78 -14.60 5.15
N VAL A 275 -8.93 -15.22 4.91
CA VAL A 275 -9.04 -16.37 4.00
C VAL A 275 -8.59 -16.03 2.57
N ASP A 276 -8.84 -14.81 2.10
CA ASP A 276 -8.42 -14.37 0.77
C ASP A 276 -6.88 -14.20 0.72
N PHE A 277 -6.28 -13.72 1.81
CA PHE A 277 -4.82 -13.67 1.97
C PHE A 277 -4.18 -15.06 2.04
N LEU A 278 -4.73 -15.97 2.84
CA LEU A 278 -4.24 -17.35 2.93
C LEU A 278 -4.31 -18.09 1.58
N ARG A 279 -5.37 -17.85 0.80
CA ARG A 279 -5.49 -18.36 -0.57
C ARG A 279 -4.41 -17.79 -1.50
N ALA A 280 -4.14 -16.50 -1.39
CA ALA A 280 -3.08 -15.86 -2.15
C ALA A 280 -1.70 -16.48 -1.82
N LEU A 281 -1.40 -16.68 -0.54
CA LEU A 281 -0.16 -17.33 -0.10
C LEU A 281 -0.06 -18.78 -0.58
N ARG A 282 -1.18 -19.54 -0.55
CA ARG A 282 -1.20 -20.91 -1.09
C ARG A 282 -0.94 -20.92 -2.59
N ASP A 283 -1.59 -20.05 -3.36
CA ASP A 283 -1.39 -19.91 -4.80
C ASP A 283 0.10 -19.59 -5.13
N TYR A 284 0.72 -18.73 -4.33
CA TYR A 284 2.15 -18.44 -4.44
C TYR A 284 3.02 -19.70 -4.23
N GLN A 285 2.72 -20.49 -3.21
CA GLN A 285 3.48 -21.70 -2.90
C GLN A 285 3.30 -22.83 -3.93
N GLU A 286 2.10 -22.93 -4.55
CA GLU A 286 1.81 -23.91 -5.59
C GLU A 286 2.52 -23.62 -6.93
N ARG A 287 2.93 -22.36 -7.14
CA ARG A 287 3.68 -21.96 -8.32
C ARG A 287 5.15 -22.30 -8.13
N GLU A 288 5.65 -23.24 -8.95
CA GLU A 288 7.09 -23.45 -9.02
C GLU A 288 7.75 -22.19 -9.59
N ARG A 289 8.64 -21.56 -8.83
CA ARG A 289 9.51 -20.51 -9.35
C ARG A 289 10.47 -21.12 -10.37
N ARG A 290 10.07 -21.13 -11.60
CA ARG A 290 10.98 -21.40 -12.71
C ARG A 290 11.71 -20.10 -13.04
N TYR A 291 12.74 -19.77 -12.26
CA TYR A 291 13.76 -18.84 -12.74
C TYR A 291 14.35 -19.50 -13.96
N GLY A 292 14.12 -18.94 -15.18
CA GLY A 292 14.54 -19.48 -16.45
C GLY A 292 15.93 -20.08 -16.38
N GLY A 293 15.97 -21.39 -16.22
CA GLY A 293 17.15 -22.25 -16.25
C GLY A 293 17.26 -22.88 -17.61
#